data_ff180500aa7b8fbb99f496a7de37e114
#
_entry.id   ff180500aa7b8fbb99f496a7de37e114
#
_cell.length_a   1.000
_cell.length_b   1.000
_cell.length_c   1.000
_cell.angle_alpha   90.00
_cell.angle_beta   90.00
_cell.angle_gamma   90.00
#
_symmetry.space_group_name_H-M   'P 1'
#
loop_
_entity.id
_entity.type
_entity.pdbx_description
1 polymer ?
#
loop_
_entity_poly.entity_id
_entity_poly.type
_entity_poly.pdbx_seq_one_letter_code
_entity_poly.pdbx_strand_id
1 'polypeptide(L)'
;MNDPWIEFAIRIQSIAQAGLQYGRDAYDRERYAELRRISAEMLALKTDLPVEKVYGLFCNESGYQTPKVDTRAAVFVEGRVLLARENNGTWALPGGWCDVDQSVASNAQKEVREETGLSVTPERIIAVQDWRKHNVTNYAYGVVKIFVLCKYEGGQFEKNIETTEIGFFERDALPPRLAQEKCTREQILMCFDALENPSAPTRFD
;
A
#
# COMPACT_ATOMS: atom_id res chain seq x y z
N MET A 1 4.25 14.47 8.28
CA MET A 1 5.63 14.95 7.96
C MET A 1 6.55 13.75 8.14
N ASN A 2 7.20 13.29 7.08
CA ASN A 2 8.09 12.14 7.16
C ASN A 2 9.30 12.50 8.02
N ASP A 3 9.74 11.61 8.91
CA ASP A 3 10.96 11.79 9.71
C ASP A 3 12.17 11.65 8.79
N PRO A 4 13.00 12.71 8.59
CA PRO A 4 14.19 12.65 7.72
C PRO A 4 15.18 11.55 8.12
N TRP A 5 15.21 11.17 9.38
CA TRP A 5 16.06 10.13 9.91
C TRP A 5 15.68 8.76 9.35
N ILE A 6 14.38 8.48 9.27
CA ILE A 6 13.86 7.25 8.66
C ILE A 6 14.19 7.22 7.16
N GLU A 7 14.06 8.36 6.46
CA GLU A 7 14.42 8.45 5.05
C GLU A 7 15.90 8.18 4.80
N PHE A 8 16.78 8.67 5.67
CA PHE A 8 18.22 8.38 5.58
C PHE A 8 18.49 6.89 5.76
N ALA A 9 17.87 6.24 6.75
CA ALA A 9 18.02 4.81 6.97
C ALA A 9 17.56 4.00 5.74
N ILE A 10 16.41 4.33 5.15
CA ILE A 10 15.90 3.68 3.93
C ILE A 10 16.89 3.83 2.77
N ARG A 11 17.43 5.02 2.55
CA ARG A 11 18.38 5.28 1.47
C ARG A 11 19.70 4.53 1.65
N ILE A 12 20.23 4.51 2.88
CA ILE A 12 21.45 3.75 3.22
C ILE A 12 21.21 2.26 2.98
N GLN A 13 20.09 1.71 3.44
CA GLN A 13 19.71 0.31 3.22
C GLN A 13 19.62 -0.02 1.73
N SER A 14 18.97 0.80 0.92
CA SER A 14 18.82 0.58 -0.51
C SER A 14 20.17 0.52 -1.24
N ILE A 15 21.09 1.44 -0.91
CA ILE A 15 22.45 1.45 -1.46
C ILE A 15 23.21 0.19 -1.03
N ALA A 16 23.14 -0.14 0.26
CA ALA A 16 23.82 -1.30 0.81
C ALA A 16 23.31 -2.62 0.21
N GLN A 17 22.00 -2.77 0.04
CA GLN A 17 21.38 -3.94 -0.56
C GLN A 17 21.84 -4.12 -2.03
N ALA A 18 21.83 -3.06 -2.82
CA ALA A 18 22.33 -3.11 -4.19
C ALA A 18 23.84 -3.44 -4.24
N GLY A 19 24.64 -2.81 -3.37
CA GLY A 19 26.07 -3.08 -3.26
C GLY A 19 26.39 -4.53 -2.88
N LEU A 20 25.65 -5.13 -1.95
CA LEU A 20 25.78 -6.53 -1.58
C LEU A 20 25.45 -7.49 -2.73
N GLN A 21 24.49 -7.15 -3.57
CA GLN A 21 24.07 -7.98 -4.69
C GLN A 21 25.04 -7.89 -5.88
N TYR A 22 25.45 -6.67 -6.24
CA TYR A 22 26.18 -6.41 -7.48
C TYR A 22 27.67 -6.14 -7.28
N GLY A 23 28.11 -5.81 -6.06
CA GLY A 23 29.50 -5.60 -5.70
C GLY A 23 30.31 -6.89 -5.81
N ARG A 24 31.47 -6.81 -6.48
CA ARG A 24 32.36 -7.97 -6.70
C ARG A 24 33.53 -8.01 -5.72
N ASP A 25 33.98 -6.83 -5.27
CA ASP A 25 35.10 -6.72 -4.34
C ASP A 25 34.67 -7.15 -2.93
N ALA A 26 35.50 -7.96 -2.26
CA ALA A 26 35.18 -8.50 -0.94
C ALA A 26 35.15 -7.42 0.14
N TYR A 27 36.05 -6.44 0.06
CA TYR A 27 36.11 -5.33 1.02
C TYR A 27 34.93 -4.38 0.86
N ASP A 28 34.49 -4.14 -0.37
CA ASP A 28 33.29 -3.32 -0.62
C ASP A 28 32.04 -4.03 -0.12
N ARG A 29 31.93 -5.33 -0.31
CA ARG A 29 30.81 -6.13 0.24
C ARG A 29 30.76 -6.08 1.76
N GLU A 30 31.91 -6.12 2.43
CA GLU A 30 31.98 -5.95 3.90
C GLU A 30 31.49 -4.57 4.33
N ARG A 31 31.88 -3.50 3.63
CA ARG A 31 31.39 -2.14 3.87
C ARG A 31 29.89 -2.01 3.64
N TYR A 32 29.35 -2.64 2.60
CA TYR A 32 27.90 -2.65 2.35
C TYR A 32 27.15 -3.44 3.43
N ALA A 33 27.71 -4.52 3.94
CA ALA A 33 27.12 -5.25 5.07
C ALA A 33 27.07 -4.37 6.34
N GLU A 34 28.11 -3.61 6.61
CA GLU A 34 28.18 -2.66 7.73
C GLU A 34 27.17 -1.52 7.55
N LEU A 35 27.08 -0.90 6.36
CA LEU A 35 26.07 0.13 6.07
C LEU A 35 24.64 -0.39 6.26
N ARG A 36 24.39 -1.64 5.87
CA ARG A 36 23.10 -2.31 6.08
C ARG A 36 22.78 -2.45 7.56
N ARG A 37 23.78 -2.78 8.39
CA ARG A 37 23.62 -2.87 9.85
C ARG A 37 23.38 -1.51 10.48
N ILE A 38 24.14 -0.49 10.11
CA ILE A 38 23.96 0.89 10.57
C ILE A 38 22.54 1.38 10.26
N SER A 39 22.02 1.11 9.08
CA SER A 39 20.66 1.51 8.72
C SER A 39 19.57 0.86 9.60
N ALA A 40 19.76 -0.40 9.97
CA ALA A 40 18.86 -1.09 10.92
C ALA A 40 18.98 -0.51 12.34
N GLU A 41 20.19 -0.19 12.79
CA GLU A 41 20.44 0.48 14.08
C GLU A 41 19.76 1.86 14.12
N MET A 42 19.85 2.65 13.04
CA MET A 42 19.17 3.94 12.93
C MET A 42 17.65 3.81 13.09
N LEU A 43 17.03 2.79 12.51
CA LEU A 43 15.59 2.54 12.68
C LEU A 43 15.27 2.02 14.08
N ALA A 44 16.11 1.18 14.67
CA ALA A 44 15.92 0.68 16.03
C ALA A 44 15.91 1.80 17.07
N LEU A 45 16.69 2.87 16.87
CA LEU A 45 16.67 4.07 17.72
C LEU A 45 15.33 4.85 17.68
N LYS A 46 14.48 4.60 16.69
CA LYS A 46 13.16 5.23 16.52
C LYS A 46 12.00 4.31 16.86
N THR A 47 12.30 3.09 17.24
CA THR A 47 11.32 2.07 17.59
C THR A 47 11.71 1.43 18.93
N ASP A 48 10.77 0.81 19.62
CA ASP A 48 11.06 0.02 20.82
C ASP A 48 11.50 -1.43 20.49
N LEU A 49 11.95 -1.67 19.24
CA LEU A 49 12.32 -3.00 18.78
C LEU A 49 13.84 -3.21 18.86
N PRO A 50 14.29 -4.44 19.24
CA PRO A 50 15.69 -4.80 19.17
C PRO A 50 16.23 -4.70 17.73
N VAL A 51 17.51 -4.31 17.60
CA VAL A 51 18.19 -4.15 16.28
C VAL A 51 18.06 -5.41 15.42
N GLU A 52 18.23 -6.59 15.99
CA GLU A 52 18.14 -7.86 15.24
C GLU A 52 16.74 -8.09 14.65
N LYS A 53 15.68 -7.68 15.36
CA LYS A 53 14.32 -7.75 14.85
C LYS A 53 14.11 -6.75 13.72
N VAL A 54 14.60 -5.52 13.88
CA VAL A 54 14.55 -4.49 12.82
C VAL A 54 15.35 -4.95 11.60
N TYR A 55 16.56 -5.49 11.81
CA TYR A 55 17.38 -6.03 10.72
C TYR A 55 16.65 -7.14 9.95
N GLY A 56 16.04 -8.09 10.63
CA GLY A 56 15.28 -9.18 10.02
C GLY A 56 14.03 -8.73 9.24
N LEU A 57 13.41 -7.60 9.64
CA LEU A 57 12.24 -7.06 8.98
C LEU A 57 12.59 -6.11 7.82
N PHE A 58 13.63 -5.29 8.00
CA PHE A 58 14.01 -4.21 7.10
C PHE A 58 15.03 -4.64 6.06
N CYS A 59 15.88 -5.61 6.40
CA CYS A 59 16.98 -6.09 5.57
C CYS A 59 16.75 -7.51 5.05
N ASN A 60 15.51 -7.90 4.78
CA ASN A 60 15.14 -9.26 4.39
C ASN A 60 15.15 -9.52 2.87
N GLU A 61 15.36 -8.48 2.06
CA GLU A 61 15.41 -8.59 0.61
C GLU A 61 16.85 -8.54 0.09
N SER A 62 17.03 -9.00 -1.15
CA SER A 62 18.27 -8.92 -1.92
C SER A 62 18.02 -8.26 -3.27
N GLY A 63 19.07 -7.83 -3.96
CA GLY A 63 18.95 -7.18 -5.25
C GLY A 63 18.67 -5.67 -5.16
N TYR A 64 18.19 -5.09 -6.25
CA TYR A 64 17.80 -3.68 -6.28
C TYR A 64 16.47 -3.47 -5.58
N GLN A 65 16.43 -2.63 -4.56
CA GLN A 65 15.21 -2.35 -3.82
C GLN A 65 14.26 -1.47 -4.65
N THR A 66 13.05 -1.97 -4.86
CA THR A 66 11.97 -1.26 -5.55
C THR A 66 10.81 -0.97 -4.59
N PRO A 67 9.95 0.01 -4.87
CA PRO A 67 8.71 0.17 -4.13
C PRO A 67 7.83 -1.08 -4.26
N LYS A 68 7.13 -1.41 -3.18
CA LYS A 68 6.03 -2.39 -3.24
C LYS A 68 4.82 -1.75 -3.91
N VAL A 69 4.03 -2.55 -4.60
CA VAL A 69 2.78 -2.10 -5.24
C VAL A 69 1.61 -2.49 -4.35
N ASP A 70 0.76 -1.51 -4.05
CA ASP A 70 -0.50 -1.66 -3.30
C ASP A 70 -1.66 -1.26 -4.21
N THR A 71 -2.62 -2.14 -4.44
CA THR A 71 -3.80 -1.85 -5.26
C THR A 71 -5.03 -1.59 -4.40
N ARG A 72 -5.82 -0.57 -4.75
CA ARG A 72 -7.09 -0.23 -4.09
C ARG A 72 -8.22 -0.19 -5.11
N ALA A 73 -9.26 -0.98 -4.90
CA ALA A 73 -10.41 -1.04 -5.78
C ALA A 73 -11.49 -0.04 -5.35
N ALA A 74 -11.82 0.90 -6.22
CA ALA A 74 -12.98 1.79 -6.07
C ALA A 74 -14.18 1.15 -6.77
N VAL A 75 -15.08 0.58 -5.98
CA VAL A 75 -16.30 -0.09 -6.45
C VAL A 75 -17.49 0.75 -6.04
N PHE A 76 -18.39 1.05 -6.98
CA PHE A 76 -19.57 1.86 -6.71
C PHE A 76 -20.86 1.14 -7.06
N VAL A 77 -21.86 1.29 -6.17
CA VAL A 77 -23.24 0.83 -6.40
C VAL A 77 -24.17 1.99 -6.06
N GLU A 78 -24.98 2.41 -7.03
CA GLU A 78 -25.92 3.54 -6.88
C GLU A 78 -25.24 4.82 -6.34
N GLY A 79 -24.02 5.12 -6.83
CA GLY A 79 -23.25 6.31 -6.44
C GLY A 79 -22.58 6.21 -5.06
N ARG A 80 -22.67 5.07 -4.36
CA ARG A 80 -22.08 4.81 -3.06
C ARG A 80 -20.83 3.93 -3.21
N VAL A 81 -19.75 4.29 -2.51
CA VAL A 81 -18.48 3.56 -2.53
C VAL A 81 -18.50 2.38 -1.57
N LEU A 82 -18.00 1.23 -2.03
CA LEU A 82 -17.75 0.06 -1.18
C LEU A 82 -16.52 0.31 -0.30
N LEU A 83 -16.68 0.11 1.00
CA LEU A 83 -15.57 -0.01 1.96
C LEU A 83 -15.67 -1.33 2.73
N ALA A 84 -14.52 -1.88 3.06
CA ALA A 84 -14.37 -3.06 3.91
C ALA A 84 -13.93 -2.63 5.32
N ARG A 85 -14.50 -3.23 6.36
CA ARG A 85 -14.17 -2.98 7.76
C ARG A 85 -13.22 -4.06 8.27
N GLU A 86 -12.06 -3.64 8.70
CA GLU A 86 -11.04 -4.51 9.25
C GLU A 86 -11.34 -4.94 10.70
N ASN A 87 -10.58 -5.92 11.20
CA ASN A 87 -10.70 -6.43 12.57
C ASN A 87 -10.44 -5.36 13.66
N ASN A 88 -9.61 -4.34 13.34
CA ASN A 88 -9.35 -3.19 14.23
C ASN A 88 -10.49 -2.15 14.24
N GLY A 89 -11.51 -2.36 13.40
CA GLY A 89 -12.69 -1.51 13.26
C GLY A 89 -12.50 -0.29 12.37
N THR A 90 -11.41 -0.19 11.61
CA THR A 90 -11.20 0.85 10.59
C THR A 90 -11.75 0.42 9.24
N TRP A 91 -12.04 1.39 8.38
CA TRP A 91 -12.59 1.18 7.05
C TRP A 91 -11.61 1.60 5.96
N ALA A 92 -11.54 0.82 4.88
CA ALA A 92 -10.72 1.15 3.71
C ALA A 92 -11.41 0.69 2.42
N LEU A 93 -10.94 1.21 1.29
CA LEU A 93 -11.20 0.59 -0.02
C LEU A 93 -10.62 -0.82 -0.01
N PRO A 94 -11.33 -1.84 -0.52
CA PRO A 94 -10.77 -3.18 -0.69
C PRO A 94 -9.46 -3.14 -1.46
N GLY A 95 -8.49 -3.94 -1.04
CA GLY A 95 -7.20 -4.00 -1.70
C GLY A 95 -6.03 -4.23 -0.76
N GLY A 96 -4.90 -4.61 -1.36
CA GLY A 96 -3.68 -4.99 -0.66
C GLY A 96 -2.45 -4.99 -1.55
N TRP A 97 -1.43 -5.69 -1.10
CA TRP A 97 -0.21 -5.87 -1.86
C TRP A 97 -0.47 -6.62 -3.16
N CYS A 98 0.10 -6.10 -4.24
CA CYS A 98 0.03 -6.79 -5.52
C CYS A 98 0.98 -7.99 -5.51
N ASP A 99 0.44 -9.19 -5.59
CA ASP A 99 1.22 -10.42 -5.65
C ASP A 99 2.08 -10.48 -6.91
N VAL A 100 3.21 -11.18 -6.82
CA VAL A 100 4.23 -11.25 -7.89
C VAL A 100 3.70 -11.83 -9.19
N ASP A 101 2.68 -12.66 -9.13
CA ASP A 101 2.01 -13.32 -10.26
C ASP A 101 0.74 -12.60 -10.72
N GLN A 102 0.40 -11.47 -10.10
CA GLN A 102 -0.79 -10.69 -10.42
C GLN A 102 -0.46 -9.42 -11.21
N SER A 103 -1.33 -9.08 -12.14
CA SER A 103 -1.40 -7.73 -12.70
C SER A 103 -2.15 -6.80 -11.75
N VAL A 104 -2.01 -5.50 -11.91
CA VAL A 104 -2.79 -4.50 -11.16
C VAL A 104 -4.30 -4.76 -11.24
N ALA A 105 -4.79 -5.11 -12.43
CA ALA A 105 -6.21 -5.39 -12.65
C ALA A 105 -6.65 -6.68 -11.95
N SER A 106 -5.91 -7.78 -12.16
CA SER A 106 -6.27 -9.06 -11.54
C SER A 106 -6.12 -9.03 -10.03
N ASN A 107 -5.13 -8.28 -9.48
CA ASN A 107 -4.99 -8.13 -8.03
C ASN A 107 -6.15 -7.33 -7.43
N ALA A 108 -6.56 -6.21 -8.04
CA ALA A 108 -7.72 -5.45 -7.57
C ALA A 108 -9.01 -6.32 -7.54
N GLN A 109 -9.20 -7.15 -8.55
CA GLN A 109 -10.33 -8.10 -8.63
C GLN A 109 -10.24 -9.20 -7.56
N LYS A 110 -9.04 -9.77 -7.36
CA LYS A 110 -8.74 -10.80 -6.35
C LYS A 110 -9.03 -10.26 -4.94
N GLU A 111 -8.48 -9.08 -4.59
CA GLU A 111 -8.65 -8.47 -3.28
C GLU A 111 -10.12 -8.17 -2.95
N VAL A 112 -10.88 -7.61 -3.91
CA VAL A 112 -12.33 -7.42 -3.72
C VAL A 112 -13.03 -8.74 -3.42
N ARG A 113 -12.69 -9.81 -4.16
CA ARG A 113 -13.29 -11.10 -3.94
C ARG A 113 -12.93 -11.71 -2.59
N GLU A 114 -11.66 -11.64 -2.19
CA GLU A 114 -11.15 -12.21 -0.92
C GLU A 114 -11.67 -11.45 0.30
N GLU A 115 -11.63 -10.11 0.25
CA GLU A 115 -12.06 -9.30 1.37
C GLU A 115 -13.59 -9.16 1.48
N THR A 116 -14.31 -9.18 0.36
CA THR A 116 -15.74 -8.80 0.37
C THR A 116 -16.69 -9.88 -0.18
N GLY A 117 -16.19 -10.93 -0.83
CA GLY A 117 -17.03 -11.91 -1.52
C GLY A 117 -17.71 -11.40 -2.79
N LEU A 118 -17.48 -10.12 -3.16
CA LEU A 118 -18.07 -9.51 -4.34
C LEU A 118 -17.24 -9.78 -5.59
N SER A 119 -17.90 -9.73 -6.74
CA SER A 119 -17.28 -9.85 -8.05
C SER A 119 -17.27 -8.50 -8.75
N VAL A 120 -16.14 -8.15 -9.35
CA VAL A 120 -15.96 -6.88 -10.05
C VAL A 120 -15.16 -7.04 -11.35
N THR A 121 -15.34 -6.10 -12.27
CA THR A 121 -14.52 -5.96 -13.48
C THR A 121 -13.72 -4.66 -13.40
N PRO A 122 -12.37 -4.69 -13.36
CA PRO A 122 -11.54 -3.51 -13.41
C PRO A 122 -11.72 -2.76 -14.74
N GLU A 123 -11.92 -1.44 -14.70
CA GLU A 123 -12.19 -0.64 -15.88
C GLU A 123 -11.02 0.29 -16.25
N ARG A 124 -10.49 1.02 -15.27
CA ARG A 124 -9.37 1.96 -15.49
C ARG A 124 -8.63 2.31 -14.21
N ILE A 125 -7.42 2.81 -14.36
CA ILE A 125 -6.63 3.37 -13.27
C ILE A 125 -7.14 4.79 -13.00
N ILE A 126 -7.51 5.07 -11.74
CA ILE A 126 -7.89 6.39 -11.25
C ILE A 126 -6.64 7.20 -10.93
N ALA A 127 -5.72 6.59 -10.18
CA ALA A 127 -4.49 7.25 -9.74
C ALA A 127 -3.35 6.26 -9.48
N VAL A 128 -2.12 6.80 -9.61
CA VAL A 128 -0.87 6.17 -9.18
C VAL A 128 -0.17 7.15 -8.24
N GLN A 129 0.02 6.78 -6.97
CA GLN A 129 0.47 7.69 -5.94
C GLN A 129 1.64 7.13 -5.12
N ASP A 130 2.61 7.98 -4.82
CA ASP A 130 3.60 7.71 -3.76
C ASP A 130 2.93 7.88 -2.39
N TRP A 131 2.85 6.81 -1.61
CA TRP A 131 2.23 6.82 -0.29
C TRP A 131 2.74 7.94 0.64
N ARG A 132 4.01 8.32 0.52
CA ARG A 132 4.64 9.36 1.36
C ARG A 132 4.02 10.74 1.22
N LYS A 133 3.38 11.00 0.08
CA LYS A 133 2.71 12.28 -0.20
C LYS A 133 1.27 12.33 0.29
N HIS A 134 0.65 11.15 0.53
CA HIS A 134 -0.78 11.05 0.75
C HIS A 134 -1.19 10.33 2.04
N ASN A 135 -0.39 9.41 2.56
CA ASN A 135 -0.76 8.59 3.69
C ASN A 135 0.06 8.91 4.94
N VAL A 136 -0.57 8.72 6.10
CA VAL A 136 0.07 8.92 7.41
C VAL A 136 0.61 7.59 7.92
N THR A 137 1.81 7.22 7.49
CA THR A 137 2.46 5.98 7.94
C THR A 137 3.97 6.07 7.71
N ASN A 138 4.73 5.23 8.42
CA ASN A 138 6.18 5.16 8.33
C ASN A 138 6.61 3.75 7.89
N TYR A 139 6.35 3.41 6.63
CA TYR A 139 6.96 2.20 6.07
C TYR A 139 8.46 2.40 5.89
N ALA A 140 9.24 1.36 6.18
CA ALA A 140 10.68 1.32 5.94
C ALA A 140 11.05 1.05 4.47
N TYR A 141 10.09 1.15 3.55
CA TYR A 141 10.25 0.94 2.11
C TYR A 141 9.26 1.83 1.33
N GLY A 142 9.54 2.04 0.07
CA GLY A 142 8.61 2.75 -0.82
C GLY A 142 7.35 1.94 -1.10
N VAL A 143 6.23 2.63 -1.29
CA VAL A 143 4.96 2.03 -1.73
C VAL A 143 4.37 2.88 -2.85
N VAL A 144 4.03 2.24 -3.95
CA VAL A 144 3.23 2.83 -5.01
C VAL A 144 1.80 2.33 -4.86
N LYS A 145 0.88 3.25 -4.58
CA LYS A 145 -0.56 2.95 -4.48
C LYS A 145 -1.24 3.18 -5.81
N ILE A 146 -1.97 2.17 -6.28
CA ILE A 146 -2.69 2.22 -7.54
C ILE A 146 -4.19 2.05 -7.25
N PHE A 147 -4.95 3.10 -7.55
CA PHE A 147 -6.41 3.13 -7.40
C PHE A 147 -7.07 2.72 -8.71
N VAL A 148 -7.91 1.70 -8.66
CA VAL A 148 -8.56 1.11 -9.84
C VAL A 148 -10.07 1.30 -9.73
N LEU A 149 -10.68 1.92 -10.72
CA LEU A 149 -12.14 1.92 -10.85
C LEU A 149 -12.59 0.53 -11.29
N CYS A 150 -13.52 -0.05 -10.54
CA CYS A 150 -14.05 -1.37 -10.82
C CYS A 150 -15.57 -1.32 -10.91
N LYS A 151 -16.11 -1.95 -11.96
CA LYS A 151 -17.54 -2.16 -12.13
C LYS A 151 -18.00 -3.31 -11.24
N TYR A 152 -19.08 -3.10 -10.48
CA TYR A 152 -19.72 -4.15 -9.69
C TYR A 152 -20.47 -5.13 -10.59
N GLU A 153 -20.27 -6.44 -10.37
CA GLU A 153 -20.90 -7.50 -11.15
C GLU A 153 -21.81 -8.41 -10.29
N GLY A 154 -21.81 -8.21 -8.98
CA GLY A 154 -22.63 -9.02 -8.06
C GLY A 154 -21.81 -9.68 -6.95
N GLY A 155 -22.41 -10.64 -6.28
CA GLY A 155 -21.79 -11.39 -5.18
C GLY A 155 -22.48 -11.10 -3.85
N GLN A 156 -22.03 -11.81 -2.82
CA GLN A 156 -22.56 -11.68 -1.47
C GLN A 156 -21.40 -11.66 -0.48
N PHE A 157 -21.48 -10.79 0.49
CA PHE A 157 -20.47 -10.70 1.53
C PHE A 157 -20.48 -11.96 2.41
N GLU A 158 -19.29 -12.50 2.62
CA GLU A 158 -19.02 -13.52 3.61
C GLU A 158 -17.91 -13.04 4.55
N LYS A 159 -18.20 -13.03 5.85
CA LYS A 159 -17.21 -12.64 6.85
C LYS A 159 -16.00 -13.58 6.78
N ASN A 160 -14.81 -12.97 6.79
CA ASN A 160 -13.55 -13.71 6.72
C ASN A 160 -12.58 -13.28 7.84
N ILE A 161 -11.31 -13.72 7.76
CA ILE A 161 -10.30 -13.48 8.80
C ILE A 161 -9.93 -11.98 8.87
N GLU A 162 -9.99 -11.25 7.75
CA GLU A 162 -9.51 -9.88 7.63
C GLU A 162 -10.65 -8.87 7.70
N THR A 163 -11.80 -9.20 7.09
CA THR A 163 -12.95 -8.30 6.96
C THR A 163 -14.11 -8.78 7.81
N THR A 164 -14.57 -7.89 8.70
CA THR A 164 -15.70 -8.15 9.61
C THR A 164 -17.04 -7.70 9.05
N GLU A 165 -17.04 -6.72 8.16
CA GLU A 165 -18.22 -6.07 7.61
C GLU A 165 -17.87 -5.36 6.31
N ILE A 166 -18.84 -5.20 5.41
CA ILE A 166 -18.75 -4.29 4.27
C ILE A 166 -19.87 -3.26 4.33
N GLY A 167 -19.64 -2.09 3.74
CA GLY A 167 -20.66 -1.05 3.65
C GLY A 167 -20.53 -0.23 2.39
N PHE A 168 -21.65 0.34 1.92
CA PHE A 168 -21.69 1.27 0.81
C PHE A 168 -21.99 2.67 1.34
N PHE A 169 -21.10 3.62 1.09
CA PHE A 169 -21.10 4.94 1.69
C PHE A 169 -21.24 6.04 0.65
N GLU A 170 -22.05 7.03 0.96
CA GLU A 170 -22.16 8.25 0.18
C GLU A 170 -20.92 9.13 0.36
N ARG A 171 -20.67 10.01 -0.59
CA ARG A 171 -19.53 10.94 -0.61
C ARG A 171 -19.40 11.74 0.71
N ASP A 172 -20.52 12.23 1.24
CA ASP A 172 -20.54 13.08 2.42
C ASP A 172 -20.76 12.30 3.73
N ALA A 173 -21.04 11.00 3.63
CA ALA A 173 -21.35 10.12 4.77
C ALA A 173 -20.30 9.01 4.97
N LEU A 174 -19.04 9.29 4.67
CA LEU A 174 -17.94 8.34 4.90
C LEU A 174 -17.77 8.06 6.40
N PRO A 175 -17.42 6.81 6.77
CA PRO A 175 -17.27 6.44 8.19
C PRO A 175 -16.14 7.24 8.84
N PRO A 176 -16.25 7.55 10.14
CA PRO A 176 -15.29 8.43 10.83
C PRO A 176 -13.93 7.76 11.08
N ARG A 177 -13.86 6.43 11.09
CA ARG A 177 -12.64 5.66 11.34
C ARG A 177 -12.14 5.01 10.06
N LEU A 178 -11.37 5.76 9.29
CA LEU A 178 -10.67 5.24 8.10
C LEU A 178 -9.28 4.70 8.47
N ALA A 179 -8.83 3.66 7.78
CA ALA A 179 -7.46 3.15 7.84
C ALA A 179 -6.53 4.08 7.05
N GLN A 180 -6.07 5.17 7.68
CA GLN A 180 -5.32 6.27 7.03
C GLN A 180 -4.01 5.79 6.36
N GLU A 181 -3.41 4.73 6.88
CA GLU A 181 -2.25 4.07 6.30
C GLU A 181 -2.57 3.35 4.99
N LYS A 182 -3.81 2.88 4.83
CA LYS A 182 -4.28 2.19 3.65
C LYS A 182 -4.91 3.17 2.66
N CYS A 183 -5.82 4.00 3.14
CA CYS A 183 -6.62 4.86 2.28
C CYS A 183 -7.12 6.07 3.09
N THR A 184 -6.79 7.28 2.67
CA THR A 184 -7.26 8.52 3.32
C THR A 184 -8.62 8.93 2.78
N ARG A 185 -9.28 9.87 3.49
CA ARG A 185 -10.55 10.47 3.04
C ARG A 185 -10.39 11.12 1.66
N GLU A 186 -9.30 11.84 1.44
CA GLU A 186 -8.99 12.53 0.19
C GLU A 186 -8.84 11.55 -0.97
N GLN A 187 -8.23 10.38 -0.72
CA GLN A 187 -8.09 9.30 -1.71
C GLN A 187 -9.45 8.68 -2.08
N ILE A 188 -10.34 8.51 -1.10
CA ILE A 188 -11.72 8.04 -1.38
C ILE A 188 -12.50 9.10 -2.16
N LEU A 189 -12.42 10.38 -1.78
CA LEU A 189 -13.07 11.47 -2.52
C LEU A 189 -12.55 11.59 -3.96
N MET A 190 -11.25 11.37 -4.18
CA MET A 190 -10.66 11.27 -5.52
C MET A 190 -11.31 10.17 -6.36
N CYS A 191 -11.69 9.05 -5.75
CA CYS A 191 -12.40 7.97 -6.45
C CYS A 191 -13.82 8.41 -6.86
N PHE A 192 -14.53 9.18 -6.03
CA PHE A 192 -15.81 9.79 -6.40
C PHE A 192 -15.65 10.78 -7.57
N ASP A 193 -14.64 11.65 -7.52
CA ASP A 193 -14.36 12.59 -8.62
C ASP A 193 -14.15 11.83 -9.95
N ALA A 194 -13.47 10.68 -9.88
CA ALA A 194 -13.23 9.85 -11.05
C ALA A 194 -14.49 9.17 -11.59
N LEU A 195 -15.42 8.79 -10.69
CA LEU A 195 -16.73 8.27 -11.10
C LEU A 195 -17.57 9.35 -11.81
N GLU A 196 -17.62 10.55 -11.21
CA GLU A 196 -18.40 11.69 -11.72
C GLU A 196 -17.84 12.25 -13.02
N ASN A 197 -16.54 12.10 -13.27
CA ASN A 197 -15.87 12.53 -14.49
C ASN A 197 -15.12 11.39 -15.19
N PRO A 198 -15.81 10.54 -15.97
CA PRO A 198 -15.19 9.40 -16.65
C PRO A 198 -14.06 9.75 -17.62
N SER A 199 -14.06 10.98 -18.15
CA SER A 199 -13.03 11.47 -19.08
C SER A 199 -11.80 12.08 -18.38
N ALA A 200 -11.82 12.20 -17.06
CA ALA A 200 -10.65 12.71 -16.32
C ALA A 200 -9.42 11.82 -16.54
N PRO A 201 -8.24 12.42 -16.75
CA PRO A 201 -7.01 11.65 -16.87
C PRO A 201 -6.66 10.96 -15.55
N THR A 202 -5.89 9.86 -15.64
CA THR A 202 -5.29 9.24 -14.48
C THR A 202 -4.42 10.25 -13.73
N ARG A 203 -4.65 10.39 -12.41
CA ARG A 203 -3.83 11.24 -11.55
C ARG A 203 -2.54 10.50 -11.17
N PHE A 204 -1.42 11.19 -11.12
CA PHE A 204 -0.15 10.62 -10.62
C PHE A 204 0.74 11.70 -10.02
N ASP A 205 1.68 11.31 -9.17
CA ASP A 205 2.67 12.19 -8.53
C ASP A 205 3.90 12.43 -9.42
#